data_f02705916687ddfdb398d053c8f930b4
#
_entry.id   f02705916687ddfdb398d053c8f930b4
#
_cell.length_a   1.000
_cell.length_b   1.000
_cell.length_c   1.000
_cell.angle_alpha   90.00
_cell.angle_beta   90.00
_cell.angle_gamma   90.00
#
_symmetry.space_group_name_H-M   'P 1'
#
loop_
_entity.id
_entity.type
_entity.pdbx_description
1 polymer ?
#
loop_
_entity_poly.entity_id
_entity_poly.type
_entity_poly.pdbx_seq_one_letter_code
_entity_poly.pdbx_strand_id
1 'polypeptide(L)'
;MVRIPLQKSTENKAEKMAQITEKVDVCVIGAGHAGCEAALACARMGLETVIFTVSVESIALMPCNPNIGGSSKGHLVRELDALGGEMGKNIDHTFIQSKMLNASKGPAVHSLRAQADKAEYSRRMRQILENQEHLVIKQAEVCDLLWDDVNADAVSGKSGATKKIRGVRTFTGTVYEAKAVILCTGTYLKARCLCGESITYTGPNGLQAANHLTDSLKEMGVAMR
;
A
#
# COMPACT_ATOMS: atom_id res chain seq x y z
N MET A 1 2.10 -58.03 -8.36
CA MET A 1 2.44 -56.61 -8.16
C MET A 1 1.59 -55.79 -9.12
N VAL A 2 0.40 -55.35 -8.66
CA VAL A 2 -0.58 -54.66 -9.51
C VAL A 2 -0.30 -53.16 -9.42
N ARG A 3 0.06 -52.54 -10.51
CA ARG A 3 0.16 -51.07 -10.62
C ARG A 3 -1.24 -50.46 -10.82
N ILE A 4 -1.71 -49.74 -9.80
CA ILE A 4 -2.92 -48.92 -9.92
C ILE A 4 -2.51 -47.60 -10.61
N PRO A 5 -3.13 -47.22 -11.72
CA PRO A 5 -2.85 -45.90 -12.34
C PRO A 5 -3.45 -44.81 -11.48
N LEU A 6 -2.63 -43.87 -11.02
CA LEU A 6 -3.05 -42.61 -10.39
C LEU A 6 -3.88 -41.81 -11.41
N GLN A 7 -5.16 -41.68 -11.15
CA GLN A 7 -6.08 -40.92 -11.93
C GLN A 7 -5.73 -39.42 -11.86
N LYS A 8 -5.49 -38.84 -13.01
CA LYS A 8 -5.46 -37.37 -13.26
C LYS A 8 -6.87 -36.77 -13.13
N SER A 9 -7.42 -36.70 -11.93
CA SER A 9 -8.76 -36.14 -11.71
C SER A 9 -8.88 -35.15 -10.55
N THR A 10 -7.75 -34.68 -10.00
CA THR A 10 -7.75 -33.72 -8.89
C THR A 10 -7.50 -32.28 -9.29
N GLU A 11 -7.05 -32.01 -10.52
CA GLU A 11 -6.78 -30.64 -10.97
C GLU A 11 -8.02 -29.84 -11.36
N ASN A 12 -9.15 -30.49 -11.63
CA ASN A 12 -10.36 -29.80 -12.12
C ASN A 12 -11.42 -29.48 -11.06
N LYS A 13 -11.16 -29.80 -9.79
CA LYS A 13 -12.11 -29.52 -8.69
C LYS A 13 -11.78 -28.29 -7.86
N ALA A 14 -10.53 -27.84 -7.87
CA ALA A 14 -10.09 -26.62 -7.20
C ALA A 14 -10.51 -25.34 -7.98
N GLU A 15 -10.71 -25.44 -9.29
CA GLU A 15 -11.09 -24.30 -10.15
C GLU A 15 -12.57 -23.90 -10.08
N LYS A 16 -13.41 -24.63 -9.38
CA LYS A 16 -14.87 -24.38 -9.27
C LYS A 16 -15.36 -23.95 -7.89
N MET A 17 -14.50 -23.50 -7.00
CA MET A 17 -14.97 -22.68 -5.89
C MET A 17 -15.42 -21.34 -6.48
N ALA A 18 -16.68 -20.96 -6.26
CA ALA A 18 -17.21 -19.69 -6.73
C ALA A 18 -16.27 -18.57 -6.29
N GLN A 19 -15.55 -18.00 -7.26
CA GLN A 19 -14.61 -16.93 -7.02
C GLN A 19 -15.39 -15.72 -6.50
N ILE A 20 -15.12 -15.33 -5.25
CA ILE A 20 -15.76 -14.15 -4.68
C ILE A 20 -15.20 -12.94 -5.44
N THR A 21 -16.09 -12.20 -6.09
CA THR A 21 -15.73 -11.00 -6.84
C THR A 21 -16.44 -9.80 -6.21
N GLU A 22 -15.65 -8.81 -5.79
CA GLU A 22 -16.14 -7.51 -5.30
C GLU A 22 -15.82 -6.44 -6.36
N LYS A 23 -16.71 -5.44 -6.52
CA LYS A 23 -16.51 -4.33 -7.46
C LYS A 23 -16.31 -3.03 -6.68
N VAL A 24 -15.25 -2.32 -7.03
CA VAL A 24 -14.88 -1.04 -6.40
C VAL A 24 -14.36 -0.08 -7.47
N ASP A 25 -14.17 1.17 -7.13
CA ASP A 25 -13.56 2.14 -8.03
C ASP A 25 -12.04 2.08 -7.97
N VAL A 26 -11.49 2.00 -6.75
CA VAL A 26 -10.04 2.05 -6.54
C VAL A 26 -9.58 0.99 -5.54
N CYS A 27 -8.51 0.28 -5.89
CA CYS A 27 -7.75 -0.58 -4.98
C CYS A 27 -6.43 0.10 -4.61
N VAL A 28 -6.16 0.26 -3.32
CA VAL A 28 -4.88 0.78 -2.80
C VAL A 28 -4.13 -0.37 -2.12
N ILE A 29 -2.92 -0.66 -2.58
CA ILE A 29 -2.12 -1.78 -2.08
C ILE A 29 -1.03 -1.26 -1.14
N GLY A 30 -1.19 -1.53 0.15
CA GLY A 30 -0.31 -1.09 1.24
C GLY A 30 -0.90 0.06 2.02
N ALA A 31 -0.96 -0.08 3.36
CA ALA A 31 -1.49 0.91 4.30
C ALA A 31 -0.38 1.61 5.10
N GLY A 32 0.76 1.88 4.47
CA GLY A 32 1.75 2.83 4.94
C GLY A 32 1.24 4.28 4.76
N HIS A 33 2.07 5.28 5.07
CA HIS A 33 1.67 6.69 4.97
C HIS A 33 1.11 7.06 3.58
N ALA A 34 1.80 6.66 2.51
CA ALA A 34 1.36 6.94 1.14
C ALA A 34 0.01 6.28 0.81
N GLY A 35 -0.19 5.03 1.27
CA GLY A 35 -1.44 4.32 1.04
C GLY A 35 -2.61 4.91 1.83
N CYS A 36 -2.38 5.31 3.08
CA CYS A 36 -3.41 5.99 3.87
C CYS A 36 -3.87 7.28 3.21
N GLU A 37 -2.92 8.12 2.76
CA GLU A 37 -3.25 9.37 2.07
C GLU A 37 -3.97 9.14 0.74
N ALA A 38 -3.49 8.18 -0.06
CA ALA A 38 -4.14 7.84 -1.33
C ALA A 38 -5.57 7.33 -1.14
N ALA A 39 -5.77 6.45 -0.16
CA ALA A 39 -7.09 5.89 0.13
C ALA A 39 -8.07 6.96 0.64
N LEU A 40 -7.63 7.82 1.56
CA LEU A 40 -8.43 8.93 2.07
C LEU A 40 -8.78 9.92 0.95
N ALA A 41 -7.83 10.24 0.07
CA ALA A 41 -8.08 11.15 -1.06
C ALA A 41 -9.14 10.56 -2.00
N CYS A 42 -9.02 9.28 -2.38
CA CYS A 42 -10.00 8.61 -3.25
C CYS A 42 -11.39 8.57 -2.61
N ALA A 43 -11.47 8.15 -1.34
CA ALA A 43 -12.75 8.05 -0.63
C ALA A 43 -13.43 9.42 -0.44
N ARG A 44 -12.66 10.47 -0.12
CA ARG A 44 -13.16 11.85 -0.01
C ARG A 44 -13.64 12.43 -1.32
N MET A 45 -13.19 11.90 -2.45
CA MET A 45 -13.75 12.21 -3.78
C MET A 45 -15.02 11.40 -4.09
N GLY A 46 -15.53 10.58 -3.17
CA GLY A 46 -16.72 9.75 -3.35
C GLY A 46 -16.49 8.49 -4.17
N LEU A 47 -15.23 8.00 -4.25
CA LEU A 47 -14.91 6.77 -4.95
C LEU A 47 -14.93 5.59 -3.96
N GLU A 48 -15.64 4.52 -4.32
CA GLU A 48 -15.62 3.26 -3.56
C GLU A 48 -14.21 2.68 -3.56
N THR A 49 -13.55 2.76 -2.41
CA THR A 49 -12.12 2.49 -2.27
C THR A 49 -11.87 1.35 -1.31
N VAL A 50 -10.99 0.42 -1.68
CA VAL A 50 -10.48 -0.61 -0.79
C VAL A 50 -8.98 -0.44 -0.60
N ILE A 51 -8.54 -0.39 0.67
CA ILE A 51 -7.12 -0.40 1.03
C ILE A 51 -6.73 -1.77 1.60
N PHE A 52 -5.66 -2.35 1.06
CA PHE A 52 -5.13 -3.65 1.48
C PHE A 52 -3.90 -3.48 2.35
N THR A 53 -3.83 -4.26 3.41
CA THR A 53 -2.65 -4.36 4.28
C THR A 53 -2.41 -5.79 4.71
N VAL A 54 -1.15 -6.16 4.92
CA VAL A 54 -0.80 -7.49 5.49
C VAL A 54 -1.13 -7.58 6.98
N SER A 55 -1.23 -6.42 7.66
CA SER A 55 -1.63 -6.33 9.06
C SER A 55 -2.28 -4.97 9.35
N VAL A 56 -3.47 -4.96 9.92
CA VAL A 56 -4.15 -3.73 10.34
C VAL A 56 -3.42 -3.00 11.46
N GLU A 57 -2.65 -3.73 12.27
CA GLU A 57 -1.82 -3.15 13.33
C GLU A 57 -0.59 -2.41 12.78
N SER A 58 -0.27 -2.57 11.49
CA SER A 58 0.84 -1.87 10.84
C SER A 58 0.40 -0.65 10.02
N ILE A 59 -0.85 -0.23 10.11
CA ILE A 59 -1.35 0.97 9.44
C ILE A 59 -0.56 2.19 9.90
N ALA A 60 -0.01 2.97 8.95
CA ALA A 60 0.82 4.15 9.21
C ALA A 60 1.96 3.90 10.21
N LEU A 61 2.50 2.68 10.24
CA LEU A 61 3.59 2.31 11.13
C LEU A 61 4.84 3.15 10.82
N MET A 62 5.52 3.59 11.88
CA MET A 62 6.81 4.28 11.81
C MET A 62 7.95 3.33 12.23
N PRO A 63 8.44 2.46 11.35
CA PRO A 63 9.39 1.41 11.75
C PRO A 63 10.79 1.94 12.08
N CYS A 64 11.16 3.08 11.54
CA CYS A 64 12.45 3.73 11.78
C CYS A 64 12.33 4.77 12.91
N ASN A 65 12.38 6.05 12.57
CA ASN A 65 12.25 7.15 13.53
C ASN A 65 10.80 7.64 13.57
N PRO A 66 10.15 7.70 14.75
CA PRO A 66 8.77 8.15 14.86
C PRO A 66 8.68 9.68 14.79
N ASN A 67 8.99 10.24 13.63
CA ASN A 67 8.90 11.68 13.40
C ASN A 67 8.37 12.04 12.02
N ILE A 68 7.67 13.15 11.95
CA ILE A 68 7.15 13.77 10.74
C ILE A 68 7.86 15.09 10.51
N GLY A 69 8.16 15.40 9.26
CA GLY A 69 8.86 16.62 8.86
C GLY A 69 10.40 16.48 8.92
N GLY A 70 11.07 17.57 9.23
CA GLY A 70 12.53 17.69 9.16
C GLY A 70 13.02 18.15 7.80
N SER A 71 14.36 18.21 7.64
CA SER A 71 14.99 18.69 6.42
C SER A 71 14.53 17.87 5.20
N SER A 72 14.14 18.53 4.12
CA SER A 72 13.64 17.95 2.87
C SER A 72 12.32 17.18 2.94
N LYS A 73 11.78 16.91 4.13
CA LYS A 73 10.49 16.21 4.31
C LYS A 73 9.37 17.15 4.71
N GLY A 74 9.66 18.18 5.50
CA GLY A 74 8.66 19.13 5.99
C GLY A 74 7.91 19.86 4.87
N HIS A 75 8.54 20.14 3.75
CA HIS A 75 7.92 20.74 2.58
C HIS A 75 6.83 19.84 1.99
N LEU A 76 7.14 18.57 1.78
CA LEU A 76 6.18 17.59 1.27
C LEU A 76 4.98 17.41 2.19
N VAL A 77 5.20 17.40 3.52
CA VAL A 77 4.08 17.33 4.49
C VAL A 77 3.18 18.54 4.38
N ARG A 78 3.74 19.75 4.21
CA ARG A 78 2.95 20.98 4.06
C ARG A 78 2.18 21.02 2.73
N GLU A 79 2.80 20.57 1.65
CA GLU A 79 2.12 20.45 0.35
C GLU A 79 0.95 19.46 0.43
N LEU A 80 1.17 18.31 1.07
CA LEU A 80 0.14 17.32 1.31
C LEU A 80 -1.00 17.87 2.18
N ASP A 81 -0.68 18.59 3.27
CA ASP A 81 -1.64 19.21 4.16
C ASP A 81 -2.49 20.28 3.42
N ALA A 82 -1.85 21.10 2.57
CA ALA A 82 -2.53 22.08 1.74
C ALA A 82 -3.54 21.46 0.75
N LEU A 83 -3.31 20.21 0.34
CA LEU A 83 -4.23 19.42 -0.48
C LEU A 83 -5.30 18.68 0.34
N GLY A 84 -5.35 18.89 1.66
CA GLY A 84 -6.31 18.22 2.55
C GLY A 84 -5.87 16.87 3.09
N GLY A 85 -4.58 16.56 3.01
CA GLY A 85 -3.99 15.33 3.56
C GLY A 85 -4.16 15.20 5.07
N GLU A 86 -3.94 14.02 5.58
CA GLU A 86 -4.20 13.67 6.98
C GLU A 86 -2.93 13.61 7.86
N MET A 87 -1.76 13.43 7.24
CA MET A 87 -0.50 13.27 7.97
C MET A 87 -0.19 14.47 8.88
N GLY A 88 -0.37 15.70 8.38
CA GLY A 88 -0.17 16.93 9.16
C GLY A 88 -1.12 17.01 10.35
N LYS A 89 -2.40 16.78 10.13
CA LYS A 89 -3.43 16.76 11.19
C LYS A 89 -3.19 15.67 12.22
N ASN A 90 -2.79 14.47 11.76
CA ASN A 90 -2.53 13.35 12.65
C ASN A 90 -1.33 13.61 13.56
N ILE A 91 -0.22 14.16 13.03
CA ILE A 91 0.93 14.50 13.86
C ILE A 91 0.65 15.63 14.84
N ASP A 92 -0.18 16.60 14.49
CA ASP A 92 -0.57 17.69 15.40
C ASP A 92 -1.33 17.21 16.65
N HIS A 93 -1.98 16.06 16.56
CA HIS A 93 -2.66 15.42 17.69
C HIS A 93 -1.78 14.44 18.48
N THR A 94 -0.69 13.98 17.89
CA THR A 94 0.08 12.83 18.43
C THR A 94 1.55 13.15 18.69
N PHE A 95 1.99 14.39 18.47
CA PHE A 95 3.37 14.75 18.75
C PHE A 95 3.65 14.83 20.24
N ILE A 96 4.84 14.38 20.64
CA ILE A 96 5.38 14.51 21.99
C ILE A 96 6.44 15.62 22.08
N GLN A 97 7.03 15.99 20.95
CA GLN A 97 7.97 17.08 20.83
C GLN A 97 7.92 17.69 19.44
N SER A 98 7.94 19.01 19.37
CA SER A 98 8.09 19.77 18.12
C SER A 98 9.33 20.65 18.21
N LYS A 99 10.19 20.62 17.20
CA LYS A 99 11.44 21.38 17.17
C LYS A 99 11.73 21.92 15.79
N MET A 100 12.11 23.21 15.74
CA MET A 100 12.67 23.81 14.52
C MET A 100 14.14 23.39 14.36
N LEU A 101 14.45 22.69 13.28
CA LEU A 101 15.82 22.34 12.87
C LEU A 101 16.45 23.49 12.09
N ASN A 102 17.76 23.58 12.14
CA ASN A 102 18.56 24.57 11.40
C ASN A 102 18.24 26.04 11.73
N ALA A 103 17.71 26.32 12.90
CA ALA A 103 17.32 27.67 13.31
C ALA A 103 18.48 28.69 13.24
N SER A 104 19.74 28.22 13.39
CA SER A 104 20.95 29.06 13.29
C SER A 104 21.42 29.29 11.85
N LYS A 105 20.81 28.63 10.83
CA LYS A 105 21.29 28.63 9.44
C LYS A 105 20.47 29.50 8.50
N GLY A 106 19.52 30.27 9.01
CA GLY A 106 18.66 31.14 8.24
C GLY A 106 17.35 30.49 7.77
N PRO A 107 16.35 31.32 7.41
CA PRO A 107 14.96 30.88 7.18
C PRO A 107 14.78 29.87 6.06
N ALA A 108 15.61 29.92 5.02
CA ALA A 108 15.49 29.06 3.84
C ALA A 108 15.67 27.55 4.16
N VAL A 109 16.35 27.23 5.25
CA VAL A 109 16.62 25.84 5.67
C VAL A 109 15.94 25.49 6.99
N HIS A 110 15.09 26.38 7.53
CA HIS A 110 14.31 26.08 8.71
C HIS A 110 13.35 24.91 8.41
N SER A 111 13.37 23.91 9.25
CA SER A 111 12.57 22.71 9.03
C SER A 111 11.95 22.25 10.34
N LEU A 112 10.64 22.31 10.40
CA LEU A 112 9.91 21.78 11.55
C LEU A 112 9.97 20.26 11.55
N ARG A 113 10.31 19.68 12.70
CA ARG A 113 10.26 18.24 12.96
C ARG A 113 9.44 17.98 14.20
N ALA A 114 8.39 17.19 14.07
CA ALA A 114 7.58 16.72 15.17
C ALA A 114 7.88 15.24 15.45
N GLN A 115 8.18 14.92 16.70
CA GLN A 115 8.33 13.55 17.17
C GLN A 115 6.99 13.03 17.64
N ALA A 116 6.56 11.89 17.10
CA ALA A 116 5.27 11.29 17.39
C ALA A 116 5.32 10.34 18.59
N ASP A 117 4.21 10.25 19.33
CA ASP A 117 3.85 9.01 19.98
C ASP A 117 3.52 8.00 18.88
N LYS A 118 4.40 7.01 18.70
CA LYS A 118 4.33 6.05 17.59
C LYS A 118 3.06 5.21 17.62
N ALA A 119 2.65 4.77 18.79
CA ALA A 119 1.48 3.93 18.97
C ALA A 119 0.19 4.73 18.73
N GLU A 120 0.12 5.91 19.31
CA GLU A 120 -1.03 6.80 19.18
C GLU A 120 -1.21 7.30 17.74
N TYR A 121 -0.12 7.62 17.02
CA TYR A 121 -0.15 8.04 15.63
C TYR A 121 -0.77 6.95 14.72
N SER A 122 -0.31 5.71 14.87
CA SER A 122 -0.84 4.57 14.11
C SER A 122 -2.31 4.29 14.46
N ARG A 123 -2.63 4.26 15.77
CA ARG A 123 -4.00 4.04 16.26
C ARG A 123 -4.97 5.09 15.71
N ARG A 124 -4.59 6.37 15.78
CA ARG A 124 -5.43 7.47 15.29
C ARG A 124 -5.62 7.41 13.77
N MET A 125 -4.56 7.15 12.99
CA MET A 125 -4.67 7.01 11.54
C MET A 125 -5.61 5.86 11.18
N ARG A 126 -5.50 4.73 11.86
CA ARG A 126 -6.41 3.60 11.68
C ARG A 126 -7.87 4.00 11.93
N GLN A 127 -8.16 4.70 13.02
CA GLN A 127 -9.51 5.19 13.32
C GLN A 127 -10.05 6.14 12.26
N ILE A 128 -9.19 7.00 11.70
CA ILE A 128 -9.57 7.91 10.61
C ILE A 128 -9.99 7.12 9.38
N LEU A 129 -9.21 6.09 8.99
CA LEU A 129 -9.54 5.23 7.86
C LEU A 129 -10.82 4.41 8.10
N GLU A 130 -11.00 3.86 9.31
CA GLU A 130 -12.16 3.06 9.68
C GLU A 130 -13.47 3.86 9.66
N ASN A 131 -13.40 5.16 9.96
CA ASN A 131 -14.56 6.06 9.98
C ASN A 131 -14.78 6.82 8.65
N GLN A 132 -13.92 6.63 7.67
CA GLN A 132 -14.05 7.30 6.38
C GLN A 132 -15.13 6.62 5.53
N GLU A 133 -16.15 7.37 5.12
CA GLU A 133 -17.14 6.91 4.14
C GLU A 133 -16.45 6.54 2.81
N HIS A 134 -16.99 5.58 2.08
CA HIS A 134 -16.46 5.06 0.82
C HIS A 134 -15.08 4.39 0.94
N LEU A 135 -14.65 3.99 2.16
CA LEU A 135 -13.38 3.33 2.39
C LEU A 135 -13.55 2.03 3.19
N VAL A 136 -13.01 0.95 2.65
CA VAL A 136 -12.97 -0.35 3.34
C VAL A 136 -11.54 -0.80 3.51
N ILE A 137 -11.17 -1.21 4.72
CA ILE A 137 -9.86 -1.79 5.02
C ILE A 137 -9.97 -3.32 4.91
N LYS A 138 -9.09 -3.94 4.15
CA LYS A 138 -8.99 -5.41 4.04
C LYS A 138 -7.59 -5.86 4.50
N GLN A 139 -7.57 -6.72 5.51
CA GLN A 139 -6.32 -7.40 5.88
C GLN A 139 -6.12 -8.59 4.94
N ALA A 140 -5.37 -8.38 3.89
CA ALA A 140 -5.05 -9.39 2.89
C ALA A 140 -3.77 -9.03 2.14
N GLU A 141 -3.00 -10.03 1.74
CA GLU A 141 -1.91 -9.87 0.78
C GLU A 141 -2.50 -9.89 -0.62
N VAL A 142 -2.23 -8.86 -1.42
CA VAL A 142 -2.51 -8.86 -2.85
C VAL A 142 -1.37 -9.58 -3.56
N CYS A 143 -1.70 -10.59 -4.36
CA CYS A 143 -0.71 -11.40 -5.05
C CYS A 143 -0.64 -11.13 -6.55
N ASP A 144 -1.74 -10.71 -7.17
CA ASP A 144 -1.79 -10.46 -8.60
C ASP A 144 -2.48 -9.14 -8.95
N LEU A 145 -1.98 -8.53 -10.02
CA LEU A 145 -2.69 -7.52 -10.78
C LEU A 145 -3.43 -8.20 -11.93
N LEU A 146 -4.64 -7.78 -12.18
CA LEU A 146 -5.47 -8.29 -13.28
C LEU A 146 -5.56 -7.20 -14.35
N TRP A 147 -5.27 -7.56 -15.62
CA TRP A 147 -5.32 -6.64 -16.73
C TRP A 147 -5.82 -7.34 -18.00
N ASP A 148 -6.28 -6.53 -18.94
CA ASP A 148 -6.55 -6.94 -20.31
C ASP A 148 -5.49 -6.32 -21.22
N ASP A 149 -5.06 -7.07 -22.23
CA ASP A 149 -4.26 -6.53 -23.30
C ASP A 149 -5.14 -5.67 -24.21
N VAL A 150 -4.68 -4.48 -24.52
CA VAL A 150 -5.41 -3.52 -25.36
C VAL A 150 -4.53 -3.05 -26.51
N ASN A 151 -5.14 -2.82 -27.67
CA ASN A 151 -4.42 -2.21 -28.79
C ASN A 151 -4.03 -0.76 -28.41
N ALA A 152 -2.80 -0.39 -28.72
CA ALA A 152 -2.25 0.93 -28.40
C ALA A 152 -3.11 2.08 -28.93
N ASP A 153 -3.83 1.87 -30.03
CA ASP A 153 -4.71 2.84 -30.67
C ASP A 153 -6.06 3.03 -29.94
N ALA A 154 -6.42 2.10 -29.04
CA ALA A 154 -7.70 2.14 -28.31
C ALA A 154 -7.61 2.92 -26.98
N VAL A 155 -6.41 3.29 -26.53
CA VAL A 155 -6.20 4.04 -25.29
C VAL A 155 -6.09 5.53 -25.59
N SER A 156 -7.19 6.26 -25.42
CA SER A 156 -7.23 7.70 -25.64
C SER A 156 -6.16 8.42 -24.78
N GLY A 157 -5.17 9.01 -25.44
CA GLY A 157 -4.30 10.03 -24.88
C GLY A 157 -2.90 9.61 -24.45
N LYS A 158 -2.47 8.33 -24.52
CA LYS A 158 -1.07 7.95 -24.29
C LYS A 158 -0.64 6.87 -25.28
N SER A 159 0.17 7.27 -26.22
CA SER A 159 0.91 6.39 -27.13
C SER A 159 1.70 5.35 -26.33
N GLY A 160 1.43 4.07 -26.54
CA GLY A 160 2.23 2.95 -26.06
C GLY A 160 1.69 2.10 -24.92
N ALA A 161 0.51 2.41 -24.33
CA ALA A 161 -0.08 1.52 -23.34
C ALA A 161 -0.68 0.27 -24.00
N THR A 162 -0.16 -0.91 -23.67
CA THR A 162 -0.63 -2.20 -24.18
C THR A 162 -1.47 -2.98 -23.19
N LYS A 163 -1.62 -2.48 -21.95
CA LYS A 163 -2.32 -3.15 -20.85
C LYS A 163 -3.26 -2.19 -20.15
N LYS A 164 -4.47 -2.65 -19.85
CA LYS A 164 -5.49 -1.94 -19.08
C LYS A 164 -5.77 -2.70 -17.80
N ILE A 165 -5.56 -2.07 -16.65
CA ILE A 165 -5.86 -2.67 -15.35
C ILE A 165 -7.36 -2.99 -15.23
N ARG A 166 -7.67 -4.15 -14.64
CA ARG A 166 -9.03 -4.62 -14.31
C ARG A 166 -9.27 -4.75 -12.83
N GLY A 167 -8.22 -4.89 -12.05
CA GLY A 167 -8.33 -5.12 -10.62
C GLY A 167 -7.17 -5.87 -10.02
N VAL A 168 -7.43 -6.52 -8.89
CA VAL A 168 -6.43 -7.27 -8.13
C VAL A 168 -7.00 -8.59 -7.64
N ARG A 169 -6.11 -9.54 -7.33
CA ARG A 169 -6.45 -10.80 -6.65
C ARG A 169 -5.64 -10.91 -5.36
N THR A 170 -6.32 -11.30 -4.29
CA THR A 170 -5.68 -11.57 -3.00
C THR A 170 -5.14 -13.00 -2.95
N PHE A 171 -4.23 -13.27 -2.01
CA PHE A 171 -3.67 -14.59 -1.78
C PHE A 171 -4.74 -15.64 -1.44
N THR A 172 -5.85 -15.24 -0.83
CA THR A 172 -7.00 -16.10 -0.53
C THR A 172 -7.91 -16.38 -1.73
N GLY A 173 -7.59 -15.80 -2.90
CA GLY A 173 -8.33 -16.01 -4.15
C GLY A 173 -9.46 -15.03 -4.42
N THR A 174 -9.77 -14.10 -3.51
CA THR A 174 -10.79 -13.08 -3.75
C THR A 174 -10.32 -12.10 -4.82
N VAL A 175 -11.19 -11.79 -5.78
CA VAL A 175 -10.96 -10.82 -6.85
C VAL A 175 -11.67 -9.52 -6.53
N TYR A 176 -10.97 -8.42 -6.71
CA TYR A 176 -11.51 -7.06 -6.65
C TYR A 176 -11.39 -6.44 -8.04
N GLU A 177 -12.53 -6.29 -8.73
CA GLU A 177 -12.59 -5.55 -9.97
C GLU A 177 -12.52 -4.05 -9.66
N ALA A 178 -11.59 -3.33 -10.28
CA ALA A 178 -11.36 -1.92 -10.04
C ALA A 178 -11.01 -1.17 -11.30
N LYS A 179 -11.39 0.12 -11.35
CA LYS A 179 -11.04 1.04 -12.43
C LYS A 179 -9.59 1.50 -12.35
N ALA A 180 -9.04 1.56 -11.13
CA ALA A 180 -7.66 1.96 -10.87
C ALA A 180 -7.06 1.17 -9.71
N VAL A 181 -5.72 0.99 -9.77
CA VAL A 181 -4.93 0.36 -8.70
C VAL A 181 -3.77 1.28 -8.36
N ILE A 182 -3.63 1.60 -7.08
CA ILE A 182 -2.55 2.45 -6.55
C ILE A 182 -1.59 1.57 -5.75
N LEU A 183 -0.33 1.52 -6.15
CA LEU A 183 0.71 0.74 -5.50
C LEU A 183 1.44 1.58 -4.44
N CYS A 184 1.26 1.22 -3.18
CA CYS A 184 1.90 1.86 -2.01
C CYS A 184 2.61 0.84 -1.13
N THR A 185 3.26 -0.14 -1.75
CA THR A 185 3.83 -1.34 -1.10
C THR A 185 5.04 -1.06 -0.20
N GLY A 186 5.63 0.13 -0.29
CA GLY A 186 6.76 0.52 0.55
C GLY A 186 7.94 -0.45 0.43
N THR A 187 8.43 -0.92 1.57
CA THR A 187 9.60 -1.81 1.68
C THR A 187 9.22 -3.26 2.00
N TYR A 188 8.02 -3.70 1.63
CA TYR A 188 7.52 -5.05 1.97
C TYR A 188 7.65 -6.09 0.86
N LEU A 189 7.80 -5.65 -0.42
CA LEU A 189 7.91 -6.57 -1.55
C LEU A 189 9.20 -7.37 -1.52
N LYS A 190 9.08 -8.70 -1.36
CA LYS A 190 10.19 -9.64 -1.20
C LYS A 190 11.26 -9.11 -0.24
N ALA A 191 10.80 -8.53 0.88
CA ALA A 191 11.64 -7.80 1.81
C ALA A 191 12.62 -8.72 2.54
N ARG A 192 13.81 -8.16 2.81
CA ARG A 192 14.82 -8.76 3.69
C ARG A 192 15.41 -7.71 4.61
N CYS A 193 15.61 -8.07 5.86
CA CYS A 193 16.27 -7.23 6.85
C CYS A 193 17.70 -7.72 7.06
N LEU A 194 18.66 -6.78 7.05
CA LEU A 194 20.06 -7.03 7.26
C LEU A 194 20.48 -6.42 8.60
N CYS A 195 21.10 -7.21 9.47
CA CYS A 195 21.65 -6.75 10.73
C CYS A 195 23.03 -7.39 10.94
N GLY A 196 24.09 -6.67 10.66
CA GLY A 196 25.42 -7.22 10.55
C GLY A 196 25.47 -8.31 9.47
N GLU A 197 25.89 -9.50 9.83
CA GLU A 197 25.94 -10.68 8.94
C GLU A 197 24.62 -11.46 8.90
N SER A 198 23.67 -11.12 9.77
CA SER A 198 22.37 -11.80 9.83
C SER A 198 21.42 -11.28 8.76
N ILE A 199 20.78 -12.20 8.06
CA ILE A 199 19.75 -11.90 7.04
C ILE A 199 18.46 -12.58 7.45
N THR A 200 17.37 -11.80 7.58
CA THR A 200 16.01 -12.32 7.80
C THR A 200 15.10 -11.91 6.65
N TYR A 201 14.31 -12.84 6.16
CA TYR A 201 13.35 -12.59 5.06
C TYR A 201 11.99 -12.17 5.63
N THR A 202 11.97 -10.97 6.18
CA THR A 202 10.77 -10.35 6.77
C THR A 202 10.68 -8.89 6.33
N GLY A 203 9.49 -8.34 6.44
CA GLY A 203 9.29 -6.89 6.39
C GLY A 203 9.81 -6.20 7.66
N PRO A 204 9.71 -4.87 7.74
CA PRO A 204 10.11 -4.10 8.92
C PRO A 204 9.45 -4.60 10.20
N ASN A 205 10.17 -4.54 11.32
CA ASN A 205 9.72 -5.01 12.65
C ASN A 205 9.30 -6.50 12.70
N GLY A 206 9.87 -7.36 11.82
CA GLY A 206 9.53 -8.77 11.78
C GLY A 206 8.16 -9.09 11.19
N LEU A 207 7.48 -8.12 10.59
CA LEU A 207 6.21 -8.35 9.90
C LEU A 207 6.41 -9.21 8.65
N GLN A 208 5.36 -9.88 8.22
CA GLN A 208 5.40 -10.70 7.01
C GLN A 208 5.75 -9.86 5.79
N ALA A 209 6.70 -10.35 4.96
CA ALA A 209 6.98 -9.76 3.66
C ALA A 209 5.87 -10.11 2.66
N ALA A 210 5.55 -9.20 1.75
CA ALA A 210 4.66 -9.46 0.62
C ALA A 210 5.47 -10.13 -0.51
N ASN A 211 5.31 -11.42 -0.69
CA ASN A 211 6.21 -12.19 -1.55
C ASN A 211 5.67 -12.45 -2.96
N HIS A 212 4.37 -12.32 -3.18
CA HIS A 212 3.70 -12.81 -4.39
C HIS A 212 3.53 -11.74 -5.48
N LEU A 213 3.23 -10.50 -5.13
CA LEU A 213 2.92 -9.43 -6.09
C LEU A 213 4.08 -9.09 -7.04
N THR A 214 5.32 -9.31 -6.63
CA THR A 214 6.51 -8.94 -7.41
C THR A 214 6.54 -9.59 -8.79
N ASP A 215 6.10 -10.83 -8.91
CA ASP A 215 6.15 -11.55 -10.18
C ASP A 215 5.08 -11.03 -11.13
N SER A 216 3.87 -10.75 -10.65
CA SER A 216 2.82 -10.09 -11.41
C SER A 216 3.23 -8.69 -11.90
N LEU A 217 3.96 -7.91 -11.09
CA LEU A 217 4.50 -6.61 -11.51
C LEU A 217 5.52 -6.74 -12.66
N LYS A 218 6.38 -7.76 -12.61
CA LYS A 218 7.36 -8.04 -13.70
C LYS A 218 6.65 -8.45 -14.98
N GLU A 219 5.63 -9.31 -14.92
CA GLU A 219 4.81 -9.71 -16.05
C GLU A 219 4.08 -8.53 -16.68
N MET A 220 3.67 -7.56 -15.86
CA MET A 220 3.09 -6.30 -16.33
C MET A 220 4.11 -5.39 -17.01
N GLY A 221 5.41 -5.67 -16.87
CA GLY A 221 6.50 -4.90 -17.48
C GLY A 221 7.11 -3.83 -16.55
N VAL A 222 6.79 -3.86 -15.24
CA VAL A 222 7.40 -2.95 -14.27
C VAL A 222 8.84 -3.39 -13.98
N ALA A 223 9.81 -2.50 -14.22
CA ALA A 223 11.21 -2.76 -13.89
C ALA A 223 11.40 -2.82 -12.37
N MET A 224 11.85 -3.96 -11.87
CA MET A 224 12.13 -4.19 -10.45
C MET A 224 13.64 -4.28 -10.21
N ARG A 225 14.12 -3.65 -9.15
CA ARG A 225 15.53 -3.66 -8.72
C ARG A 225 15.68 -4.34 -7.36
#